data_8cd8f3d45c624074c23e63845fcbb5bb
#
_entry.id   8cd8f3d45c624074c23e63845fcbb5bb
#
_cell.length_a   1.000
_cell.length_b   1.000
_cell.length_c   1.000
_cell.angle_alpha   90.00
_cell.angle_beta   90.00
_cell.angle_gamma   90.00
#
_symmetry.space_group_name_H-M   'P 1'
#
loop_
_entity.id
_entity.type
_entity.pdbx_description
1 polymer ?
#
loop_
_entity_poly.entity_id
_entity_poly.type
_entity_poly.pdbx_seq_one_letter_code
_entity_poly.pdbx_strand_id
1 'polypeptide(L)'
;MLFRMIRGVLFRQRGKMLLIAFTIALGASLATSMINVMLDVGDKVNQELKTYGANITVVPKSQSVLSDLYEVEDGSSDQGAYLLEEELGKIKTIFWAFNIVDFSPFIDTQVTLEDGNTLTVVGTWFNHHMDLPTGETLDTGVKNLRTWWDITEGAWLDEQTDPDPNACMIGAAVAAQTGKGVGDTLRVSTRYGSADLRVVAVYDAGGEEDAEIYAPMQTVQELSDTDGYLPSIEVSALTTPDN
;
A
#
# COMPACT_ATOMS: atom_id res chain seq x y z
N MET A 1 17.88 63.37 17.89
CA MET A 1 17.16 63.72 19.12
C MET A 1 16.09 62.71 19.44
N LEU A 2 15.28 62.23 18.52
CA LEU A 2 14.14 61.31 18.73
C LEU A 2 14.56 59.99 19.44
N PHE A 3 15.70 59.39 19.05
CA PHE A 3 16.17 58.13 19.64
C PHE A 3 16.58 58.27 21.12
N ARG A 4 17.09 59.44 21.52
CA ARG A 4 17.41 59.70 22.92
C ARG A 4 16.14 59.88 23.80
N MET A 5 15.08 60.50 23.23
CA MET A 5 13.78 60.65 23.93
C MET A 5 13.06 59.31 24.10
N ILE A 6 13.02 58.48 23.04
CA ILE A 6 12.43 57.13 23.08
C ILE A 6 13.14 56.27 24.14
N ARG A 7 14.49 56.29 24.14
CA ARG A 7 15.26 55.54 25.13
C ARG A 7 15.01 56.00 26.55
N GLY A 8 14.86 57.31 26.78
CA GLY A 8 14.52 57.87 28.13
C GLY A 8 13.17 57.47 28.66
N VAL A 9 12.14 57.40 27.79
CA VAL A 9 10.78 56.94 28.13
C VAL A 9 10.77 55.45 28.38
N LEU A 10 11.44 54.66 27.56
CA LEU A 10 11.57 53.23 27.72
C LEU A 10 12.20 52.81 29.06
N PHE A 11 13.25 53.50 29.48
CA PHE A 11 13.95 53.18 30.73
C PHE A 11 13.22 53.65 31.98
N ARG A 12 12.36 54.69 31.89
CA ARG A 12 11.62 55.26 32.99
C ARG A 12 10.36 54.47 33.38
N GLN A 13 9.79 53.68 32.44
CA GLN A 13 8.58 52.86 32.66
C GLN A 13 8.81 51.37 32.46
N ARG A 14 9.95 50.86 32.96
CA ARG A 14 10.43 49.46 32.71
C ARG A 14 9.35 48.41 33.06
N GLY A 15 8.57 48.57 34.14
CA GLY A 15 7.53 47.62 34.55
C GLY A 15 6.37 47.51 33.57
N LYS A 16 5.90 48.65 33.02
CA LYS A 16 4.83 48.66 31.99
C LYS A 16 5.31 48.09 30.68
N MET A 17 6.55 48.40 30.27
CA MET A 17 7.18 47.87 29.05
C MET A 17 7.41 46.35 29.13
N LEU A 18 7.85 45.85 30.29
CA LEU A 18 7.99 44.41 30.52
C LEU A 18 6.65 43.69 30.42
N LEU A 19 5.59 44.26 30.95
CA LEU A 19 4.25 43.69 30.92
C LEU A 19 3.71 43.64 29.48
N ILE A 20 3.90 44.72 28.71
CA ILE A 20 3.52 44.76 27.28
C ILE A 20 4.35 43.75 26.48
N ALA A 21 5.66 43.70 26.68
CA ALA A 21 6.55 42.76 26.01
C ALA A 21 6.18 41.31 26.33
N PHE A 22 5.81 41.01 27.56
CA PHE A 22 5.38 39.70 28.01
C PHE A 22 4.04 39.28 27.38
N THR A 23 3.04 40.19 27.30
CA THR A 23 1.77 39.90 26.62
C THR A 23 1.93 39.68 25.12
N ILE A 24 2.78 40.46 24.44
CA ILE A 24 3.08 40.25 23.01
C ILE A 24 3.82 38.92 22.81
N ALA A 25 4.81 38.62 23.67
CA ALA A 25 5.55 37.38 23.61
C ALA A 25 4.67 36.14 23.81
N LEU A 26 3.72 36.20 24.78
CA LEU A 26 2.74 35.15 24.97
C LEU A 26 1.81 34.98 23.78
N GLY A 27 1.31 36.06 23.18
CA GLY A 27 0.46 36.00 22.01
C GLY A 27 1.18 35.45 20.79
N ALA A 28 2.41 35.89 20.56
CA ALA A 28 3.26 35.40 19.48
C ALA A 28 3.63 33.91 19.66
N SER A 29 3.96 33.51 20.89
CA SER A 29 4.28 32.11 21.23
C SER A 29 3.08 31.18 20.99
N LEU A 30 1.88 31.59 21.42
CA LEU A 30 0.64 30.83 21.18
C LEU A 30 0.34 30.70 19.68
N ALA A 31 0.44 31.80 18.94
CA ALA A 31 0.20 31.79 17.49
C ALA A 31 1.21 30.89 16.75
N THR A 32 2.50 30.99 17.08
CA THR A 32 3.55 30.15 16.48
C THR A 32 3.36 28.69 16.84
N SER A 33 3.03 28.39 18.11
CA SER A 33 2.77 27.01 18.54
C SER A 33 1.56 26.40 17.81
N MET A 34 0.51 27.18 17.61
CA MET A 34 -0.70 26.71 16.92
C MET A 34 -0.44 26.44 15.43
N ILE A 35 0.36 27.29 14.76
CA ILE A 35 0.80 27.10 13.38
C ILE A 35 1.67 25.84 13.27
N ASN A 36 2.66 25.69 14.16
CA ASN A 36 3.54 24.51 14.14
C ASN A 36 2.77 23.21 14.36
N VAL A 37 1.83 23.19 15.32
CA VAL A 37 0.98 22.01 15.54
C VAL A 37 0.12 21.71 14.31
N MET A 38 -0.43 22.74 13.66
CA MET A 38 -1.26 22.54 12.46
C MET A 38 -0.45 21.97 11.29
N LEU A 39 0.78 22.44 11.08
CA LEU A 39 1.68 21.91 10.05
C LEU A 39 2.18 20.50 10.40
N ASP A 40 2.63 20.28 11.64
CA ASP A 40 3.16 18.99 12.10
C ASP A 40 2.10 17.89 12.11
N VAL A 41 0.85 18.21 12.47
CA VAL A 41 -0.28 17.27 12.40
C VAL A 41 -0.62 16.96 10.94
N GLY A 42 -0.62 17.98 10.06
CA GLY A 42 -0.85 17.76 8.64
C GLY A 42 0.19 16.81 8.02
N ASP A 43 1.46 17.06 8.30
CA ASP A 43 2.56 16.24 7.79
C ASP A 43 2.54 14.82 8.37
N LYS A 44 2.27 14.68 9.68
CA LYS A 44 2.12 13.35 10.32
C LYS A 44 0.95 12.57 9.78
N VAL A 45 -0.23 13.19 9.62
CA VAL A 45 -1.40 12.52 9.05
C VAL A 45 -1.12 12.08 7.62
N ASN A 46 -0.49 12.92 6.80
CA ASN A 46 -0.09 12.54 5.46
C ASN A 46 0.95 11.40 5.45
N GLN A 47 1.90 11.42 6.39
CA GLN A 47 2.92 10.39 6.52
C GLN A 47 2.32 9.06 7.01
N GLU A 48 1.40 9.11 7.97
CA GLU A 48 0.67 7.92 8.43
C GLU A 48 -0.25 7.38 7.34
N LEU A 49 -0.97 8.23 6.59
CA LEU A 49 -1.77 7.79 5.45
C LEU A 49 -0.93 7.12 4.35
N LYS A 50 0.31 7.56 4.14
CA LYS A 50 1.27 6.86 3.25
C LYS A 50 1.68 5.49 3.80
N THR A 51 1.65 5.31 5.11
CA THR A 51 2.03 4.06 5.80
C THR A 51 0.87 3.05 5.80
N TYR A 52 -0.38 3.49 5.64
CA TYR A 52 -1.56 2.61 5.60
C TYR A 52 -1.80 1.94 4.24
N GLY A 53 -0.85 2.01 3.31
CA GLY A 53 -0.89 1.28 2.05
C GLY A 53 -1.84 1.85 1.01
N ALA A 54 -2.48 0.98 0.27
CA ALA A 54 -3.42 1.36 -0.77
C ALA A 54 -4.68 2.00 -0.18
N ASN A 55 -5.08 3.13 -0.76
CA ASN A 55 -6.29 3.85 -0.38
C ASN A 55 -7.34 3.89 -1.51
N ILE A 56 -7.01 3.33 -2.66
CA ILE A 56 -7.91 3.20 -3.81
C ILE A 56 -7.80 1.77 -4.32
N THR A 57 -8.94 1.12 -4.52
CA THR A 57 -9.03 -0.17 -5.21
C THR A 57 -9.70 0.03 -6.55
N VAL A 58 -9.03 -0.34 -7.63
CA VAL A 58 -9.56 -0.33 -8.99
C VAL A 58 -10.06 -1.73 -9.31
N VAL A 59 -11.32 -1.83 -9.67
CA VAL A 59 -11.99 -3.08 -10.05
C VAL A 59 -12.66 -2.92 -11.41
N PRO A 60 -12.91 -4.01 -12.15
CA PRO A 60 -13.65 -3.98 -13.40
C PRO A 60 -15.04 -3.39 -13.22
N LYS A 61 -15.52 -2.68 -14.23
CA LYS A 61 -16.80 -1.96 -14.19
C LYS A 61 -18.01 -2.86 -13.90
N SER A 62 -17.95 -4.14 -14.26
CA SER A 62 -19.02 -5.12 -14.00
C SER A 62 -19.09 -5.57 -12.54
N GLN A 63 -18.02 -5.40 -11.78
CA GLN A 63 -17.97 -5.66 -10.34
C GLN A 63 -18.27 -4.41 -9.51
N SER A 64 -18.61 -3.29 -10.16
CA SER A 64 -18.91 -2.05 -9.46
C SER A 64 -20.22 -2.19 -8.66
N VAL A 65 -20.27 -1.48 -7.54
CA VAL A 65 -21.33 -1.40 -6.52
C VAL A 65 -22.77 -1.25 -7.08
N LEU A 66 -22.95 -1.01 -8.38
CA LEU A 66 -24.23 -0.92 -9.05
C LEU A 66 -24.95 -2.29 -9.14
N SER A 67 -24.22 -3.41 -9.15
CA SER A 67 -24.85 -4.75 -9.12
C SER A 67 -25.44 -5.05 -7.73
N ASP A 68 -24.78 -4.60 -6.66
CA ASP A 68 -25.24 -4.81 -5.29
C ASP A 68 -26.43 -3.88 -4.90
N LEU A 69 -26.55 -2.72 -5.57
CA LEU A 69 -27.58 -1.74 -5.26
C LEU A 69 -28.91 -1.98 -6.01
N TYR A 70 -28.89 -2.71 -7.12
CA TYR A 70 -30.08 -2.82 -7.99
C TYR A 70 -30.59 -4.25 -8.18
N GLU A 71 -30.05 -5.27 -7.51
CA GLU A 71 -30.49 -6.69 -7.65
C GLU A 71 -30.81 -7.07 -9.11
N VAL A 72 -30.02 -6.58 -10.06
CA VAL A 72 -30.19 -6.95 -11.46
C VAL A 72 -29.57 -8.34 -11.63
N GLU A 73 -30.41 -9.37 -11.43
CA GLU A 73 -30.15 -10.69 -11.96
C GLU A 73 -30.15 -10.61 -13.51
N ASP A 74 -29.11 -10.03 -14.07
CA ASP A 74 -28.88 -10.16 -15.50
C ASP A 74 -28.16 -11.49 -15.70
N GLY A 75 -28.94 -12.49 -16.11
CA GLY A 75 -28.49 -13.85 -16.41
C GLY A 75 -27.54 -13.94 -17.63
N SER A 76 -26.78 -12.91 -17.90
CA SER A 76 -25.71 -12.90 -18.87
C SER A 76 -24.41 -13.39 -18.21
N SER A 77 -24.22 -14.71 -18.33
CA SER A 77 -22.92 -15.41 -18.30
C SER A 77 -21.74 -14.59 -17.77
N ASP A 78 -21.31 -15.03 -16.68
CA ASP A 78 -20.04 -14.99 -15.95
C ASP A 78 -18.75 -14.96 -16.80
N GLN A 79 -18.69 -14.09 -17.78
CA GLN A 79 -17.45 -13.59 -18.33
C GLN A 79 -17.15 -12.29 -17.58
N GLY A 80 -16.63 -12.45 -16.35
CA GLY A 80 -16.23 -11.35 -15.51
C GLY A 80 -15.39 -10.37 -16.33
N ALA A 81 -15.78 -9.10 -16.33
CA ALA A 81 -14.87 -8.10 -16.86
C ALA A 81 -13.64 -8.13 -15.98
N TYR A 82 -12.50 -8.36 -16.57
CA TYR A 82 -11.19 -8.29 -15.94
C TYR A 82 -10.48 -7.02 -16.39
N LEU A 83 -9.56 -6.55 -15.57
CA LEU A 83 -8.55 -5.58 -16.00
C LEU A 83 -7.47 -6.34 -16.76
N LEU A 84 -6.86 -5.69 -17.74
CA LEU A 84 -5.75 -6.30 -18.49
C LEU A 84 -4.42 -5.88 -17.86
N GLU A 85 -3.57 -6.85 -17.58
CA GLU A 85 -2.25 -6.60 -17.00
C GLU A 85 -1.40 -5.66 -17.87
N GLU A 86 -1.47 -5.81 -19.20
CA GLU A 86 -0.78 -4.94 -20.18
C GLU A 86 -1.22 -3.48 -20.11
N GLU A 87 -2.38 -3.19 -19.49
CA GLU A 87 -2.90 -1.84 -19.36
C GLU A 87 -2.51 -1.14 -18.05
N LEU A 88 -1.84 -1.84 -17.13
CA LEU A 88 -1.47 -1.29 -15.82
C LEU A 88 -0.64 -0.01 -15.90
N GLY A 89 0.26 0.08 -16.88
CA GLY A 89 1.06 1.29 -17.10
C GLY A 89 0.24 2.54 -17.40
N LYS A 90 -1.02 2.40 -17.86
CA LYS A 90 -1.92 3.52 -18.09
C LYS A 90 -2.32 4.28 -16.83
N ILE A 91 -2.21 3.66 -15.65
CA ILE A 91 -2.43 4.29 -14.34
C ILE A 91 -1.54 5.54 -14.21
N LYS A 92 -0.34 5.50 -14.74
CA LYS A 92 0.61 6.63 -14.73
C LYS A 92 0.44 7.61 -15.90
N THR A 93 -0.57 7.46 -16.73
CA THR A 93 -0.87 8.39 -17.83
C THR A 93 -2.07 9.29 -17.59
N ILE A 94 -2.77 9.14 -16.49
CA ILE A 94 -3.92 9.95 -16.11
C ILE A 94 -3.49 11.35 -15.64
N PHE A 95 -4.44 12.30 -15.62
CA PHE A 95 -4.17 13.69 -15.20
C PHE A 95 -3.55 13.80 -13.80
N TRP A 96 -3.96 12.91 -12.87
CA TRP A 96 -3.47 12.87 -11.49
C TRP A 96 -2.36 11.86 -11.25
N ALA A 97 -1.63 11.44 -12.29
CA ALA A 97 -0.57 10.44 -12.21
C ALA A 97 0.52 10.76 -11.15
N PHE A 98 0.81 12.06 -10.94
CA PHE A 98 1.79 12.50 -9.93
C PHE A 98 1.36 12.22 -8.49
N ASN A 99 0.04 12.13 -8.25
CA ASN A 99 -0.48 11.81 -6.93
C ASN A 99 -0.43 10.30 -6.63
N ILE A 100 -0.25 9.46 -7.64
CA ILE A 100 -0.12 8.02 -7.45
C ILE A 100 1.30 7.72 -7.01
N VAL A 101 1.45 7.29 -5.77
CA VAL A 101 2.75 6.96 -5.16
C VAL A 101 3.19 5.58 -5.64
N ASP A 102 2.30 4.59 -5.49
CA ASP A 102 2.57 3.20 -5.82
C ASP A 102 1.28 2.46 -6.15
N PHE A 103 1.39 1.30 -6.79
CA PHE A 103 0.27 0.40 -7.05
C PHE A 103 0.77 -1.03 -7.24
N SER A 104 -0.13 -1.99 -7.04
CA SER A 104 0.13 -3.39 -7.36
C SER A 104 -1.15 -4.08 -7.78
N PRO A 105 -1.11 -5.00 -8.74
CA PRO A 105 -2.22 -5.88 -9.04
C PRO A 105 -2.35 -6.96 -7.98
N PHE A 106 -3.58 -7.42 -7.75
CA PHE A 106 -3.88 -8.51 -6.84
C PHE A 106 -4.86 -9.48 -7.47
N ILE A 107 -4.59 -10.77 -7.27
CA ILE A 107 -5.47 -11.87 -7.59
C ILE A 107 -5.42 -12.87 -6.46
N ASP A 108 -6.56 -13.26 -5.93
CA ASP A 108 -6.65 -14.29 -4.90
C ASP A 108 -7.26 -15.58 -5.46
N THR A 109 -6.76 -16.71 -5.00
CA THR A 109 -7.29 -18.02 -5.32
C THR A 109 -7.25 -18.95 -4.13
N GLN A 110 -8.28 -19.78 -4.00
CA GLN A 110 -8.33 -20.81 -2.98
C GLN A 110 -7.52 -22.02 -3.44
N VAL A 111 -6.59 -22.46 -2.63
CA VAL A 111 -5.77 -23.64 -2.89
C VAL A 111 -5.98 -24.69 -1.82
N THR A 112 -5.82 -25.95 -2.20
CA THR A 112 -5.84 -27.08 -1.27
C THR A 112 -4.41 -27.57 -1.05
N LEU A 113 -4.01 -27.69 0.22
CA LEU A 113 -2.75 -28.29 0.63
C LEU A 113 -2.82 -29.83 0.61
N GLU A 114 -1.66 -30.49 0.73
CA GLU A 114 -1.57 -31.98 0.78
C GLU A 114 -2.35 -32.60 1.94
N ASP A 115 -2.51 -31.89 3.05
CA ASP A 115 -3.27 -32.31 4.22
C ASP A 115 -4.80 -32.12 4.08
N GLY A 116 -5.25 -31.56 2.96
CA GLY A 116 -6.66 -31.27 2.64
C GLY A 116 -7.16 -29.94 3.18
N ASN A 117 -6.32 -29.16 3.87
CA ASN A 117 -6.68 -27.82 4.31
C ASN A 117 -6.74 -26.86 3.12
N THR A 118 -7.60 -25.85 3.20
CA THR A 118 -7.73 -24.81 2.18
C THR A 118 -7.13 -23.50 2.72
N LEU A 119 -6.34 -22.86 1.89
CA LEU A 119 -5.74 -21.55 2.16
C LEU A 119 -5.95 -20.62 0.96
N THR A 120 -5.81 -19.33 1.20
CA THR A 120 -5.79 -18.32 0.14
C THR A 120 -4.36 -18.08 -0.31
N VAL A 121 -4.12 -18.13 -1.62
CA VAL A 121 -2.89 -17.66 -2.24
C VAL A 121 -3.21 -16.38 -2.99
N VAL A 122 -2.45 -15.34 -2.70
CA VAL A 122 -2.56 -14.02 -3.32
C VAL A 122 -1.40 -13.81 -4.28
N GLY A 123 -1.72 -13.61 -5.55
CA GLY A 123 -0.78 -13.25 -6.58
C GLY A 123 -0.63 -11.73 -6.67
N THR A 124 0.59 -11.25 -6.67
CA THR A 124 0.88 -9.82 -6.73
C THR A 124 2.29 -9.57 -7.29
N TRP A 125 2.59 -8.33 -7.59
CA TRP A 125 3.96 -7.88 -7.85
C TRP A 125 4.65 -7.51 -6.53
N PHE A 126 5.87 -7.96 -6.32
CA PHE A 126 6.62 -7.66 -5.09
C PHE A 126 7.50 -6.43 -5.23
N ASN A 127 8.36 -6.42 -6.25
CA ASN A 127 9.21 -5.30 -6.64
C ASN A 127 9.38 -5.36 -8.16
N HIS A 128 8.30 -5.03 -8.85
CA HIS A 128 8.19 -5.20 -10.30
C HIS A 128 8.71 -3.95 -11.03
N HIS A 129 9.60 -4.17 -12.00
CA HIS A 129 10.11 -3.12 -12.88
C HIS A 129 9.27 -3.04 -14.14
N MET A 130 8.74 -1.87 -14.43
CA MET A 130 7.95 -1.66 -15.64
C MET A 130 8.34 -0.40 -16.38
N ASP A 131 8.28 -0.47 -17.70
CA ASP A 131 8.37 0.68 -18.60
C ASP A 131 7.00 1.32 -18.79
N LEU A 132 6.91 2.61 -18.51
CA LEU A 132 5.67 3.37 -18.65
C LEU A 132 5.47 3.85 -20.09
N PRO A 133 4.23 4.02 -20.56
CA PRO A 133 3.95 4.61 -21.88
C PRO A 133 4.50 6.02 -22.06
N THR A 134 4.85 6.71 -20.97
CA THR A 134 5.49 8.02 -20.93
C THR A 134 6.98 7.98 -21.28
N GLY A 135 7.60 6.78 -21.32
CA GLY A 135 9.03 6.56 -21.51
C GLY A 135 9.85 6.61 -20.22
N GLU A 136 9.19 6.74 -19.07
CA GLU A 136 9.79 6.62 -17.75
C GLU A 136 9.73 5.17 -17.28
N THR A 137 10.57 4.81 -16.30
CA THR A 137 10.53 3.50 -15.63
C THR A 137 9.98 3.65 -14.23
N LEU A 138 9.35 2.61 -13.71
CA LEU A 138 8.78 2.57 -12.37
C LEU A 138 9.04 1.21 -11.73
N ASP A 139 9.49 1.22 -10.48
CA ASP A 139 9.51 0.03 -9.62
C ASP A 139 8.31 0.11 -8.68
N THR A 140 7.44 -0.88 -8.75
CA THR A 140 6.16 -0.89 -8.04
C THR A 140 5.85 -2.26 -7.47
N GLY A 141 5.00 -2.35 -6.44
CA GLY A 141 4.62 -3.64 -5.88
C GLY A 141 4.17 -3.60 -4.43
N VAL A 142 3.77 -4.77 -3.94
CA VAL A 142 3.22 -4.95 -2.59
C VAL A 142 4.18 -4.52 -1.49
N LYS A 143 5.47 -4.64 -1.68
CA LYS A 143 6.49 -4.20 -0.73
C LYS A 143 6.36 -2.73 -0.36
N ASN A 144 6.00 -1.89 -1.33
CA ASN A 144 5.79 -0.47 -1.11
C ASN A 144 4.37 -0.16 -0.57
N LEU A 145 3.40 -1.04 -0.82
CA LEU A 145 2.03 -0.91 -0.34
C LEU A 145 1.84 -1.45 1.08
N ARG A 146 2.61 -2.45 1.50
CA ARG A 146 2.52 -3.13 2.81
C ARG A 146 3.72 -2.80 3.69
N THR A 147 4.01 -1.53 3.86
CA THR A 147 5.18 -1.04 4.62
C THR A 147 5.12 -1.37 6.11
N TRP A 148 3.95 -1.75 6.63
CA TRP A 148 3.75 -2.14 8.03
C TRP A 148 3.98 -3.63 8.29
N TRP A 149 4.13 -4.46 7.25
CA TRP A 149 4.44 -5.87 7.46
C TRP A 149 5.82 -6.03 8.06
N ASP A 150 5.89 -6.78 9.16
CA ASP A 150 7.15 -7.17 9.78
C ASP A 150 7.61 -8.52 9.23
N ILE A 151 8.79 -8.57 8.64
CA ILE A 151 9.38 -9.82 8.16
C ILE A 151 10.07 -10.49 9.35
N THR A 152 9.43 -11.50 9.90
CA THR A 152 9.91 -12.22 11.09
C THR A 152 11.01 -13.22 10.77
N GLU A 153 10.99 -13.82 9.55
CA GLU A 153 12.01 -14.74 9.06
C GLU A 153 12.24 -14.52 7.55
N GLY A 154 13.48 -14.66 7.10
CA GLY A 154 13.85 -14.52 5.69
C GLY A 154 13.96 -13.08 5.21
N ALA A 155 13.54 -12.79 3.99
CA ALA A 155 13.58 -11.48 3.39
C ALA A 155 12.42 -11.32 2.39
N TRP A 156 12.05 -10.05 2.09
CA TRP A 156 11.12 -9.75 1.02
C TRP A 156 11.52 -10.44 -0.27
N LEU A 157 10.54 -11.04 -0.94
CA LEU A 157 10.70 -11.50 -2.31
C LEU A 157 10.99 -10.31 -3.21
N ASP A 158 11.96 -10.45 -4.10
CA ASP A 158 12.36 -9.40 -5.03
C ASP A 158 12.50 -9.99 -6.43
N GLU A 159 11.53 -9.66 -7.28
CA GLU A 159 11.44 -10.19 -8.65
C GLU A 159 12.58 -9.72 -9.55
N GLN A 160 13.27 -8.63 -9.20
CA GLN A 160 14.36 -8.09 -10.01
C GLN A 160 15.70 -8.76 -9.69
N THR A 161 15.94 -9.11 -8.43
CA THR A 161 17.23 -9.65 -7.99
C THR A 161 17.24 -11.17 -7.89
N ASP A 162 16.10 -11.80 -7.57
CA ASP A 162 15.92 -13.26 -7.47
C ASP A 162 14.55 -13.67 -8.03
N PRO A 163 14.40 -13.68 -9.37
CA PRO A 163 13.15 -14.02 -10.03
C PRO A 163 12.87 -15.53 -9.94
N ASP A 164 12.27 -15.97 -8.86
CA ASP A 164 11.80 -17.34 -8.69
C ASP A 164 10.27 -17.37 -8.73
N PRO A 165 9.66 -17.90 -9.80
CA PRO A 165 8.19 -17.96 -9.90
C PRO A 165 7.56 -18.85 -8.83
N ASN A 166 8.32 -19.77 -8.25
CA ASN A 166 7.84 -20.66 -7.20
C ASN A 166 8.15 -20.15 -5.79
N ALA A 167 8.73 -18.97 -5.63
CA ALA A 167 8.93 -18.38 -4.33
C ALA A 167 7.62 -17.88 -3.74
N CYS A 168 7.47 -17.97 -2.40
CA CYS A 168 6.32 -17.39 -1.72
C CYS A 168 6.73 -16.81 -0.36
N MET A 169 5.91 -15.87 0.10
CA MET A 169 5.92 -15.38 1.48
C MET A 169 4.66 -15.90 2.17
N ILE A 170 4.78 -16.35 3.41
CA ILE A 170 3.64 -16.86 4.18
C ILE A 170 3.39 -16.00 5.41
N GLY A 171 2.12 -15.78 5.72
CA GLY A 171 1.74 -15.09 6.94
C GLY A 171 2.01 -15.92 8.19
N ALA A 172 2.15 -15.25 9.33
CA ALA A 172 2.46 -15.89 10.61
C ALA A 172 1.43 -16.97 11.02
N ALA A 173 0.15 -16.78 10.69
CA ALA A 173 -0.90 -17.77 10.96
C ALA A 173 -0.75 -19.01 10.06
N VAL A 174 -0.36 -18.83 8.77
CA VAL A 174 -0.08 -19.94 7.86
C VAL A 174 1.13 -20.75 8.35
N ALA A 175 2.21 -20.06 8.76
CA ALA A 175 3.38 -20.69 9.33
C ALA A 175 3.04 -21.54 10.58
N ALA A 176 2.24 -20.98 11.48
CA ALA A 176 1.78 -21.66 12.68
C ALA A 176 0.87 -22.88 12.36
N GLN A 177 -0.03 -22.74 11.37
CA GLN A 177 -0.97 -23.79 10.98
C GLN A 177 -0.27 -24.95 10.29
N THR A 178 0.68 -24.67 9.39
CA THR A 178 1.35 -25.68 8.56
C THR A 178 2.63 -26.23 9.18
N GLY A 179 3.19 -25.52 10.17
CA GLY A 179 4.51 -25.80 10.74
C GLY A 179 5.65 -25.60 9.76
N LYS A 180 5.43 -24.80 8.68
CA LYS A 180 6.41 -24.49 7.65
C LYS A 180 7.08 -23.14 7.93
N GLY A 181 8.36 -23.03 7.53
CA GLY A 181 9.16 -21.83 7.63
C GLY A 181 10.05 -21.63 6.41
N VAL A 182 10.96 -20.67 6.51
CA VAL A 182 11.87 -20.32 5.41
C VAL A 182 12.69 -21.54 4.96
N GLY A 183 12.71 -21.78 3.64
CA GLY A 183 13.38 -22.91 3.00
C GLY A 183 12.51 -24.15 2.81
N ASP A 184 11.34 -24.22 3.45
CA ASP A 184 10.38 -25.29 3.24
C ASP A 184 9.60 -25.10 1.93
N THR A 185 8.96 -26.19 1.49
CA THR A 185 8.08 -26.17 0.32
C THR A 185 6.65 -26.48 0.74
N LEU A 186 5.72 -25.70 0.20
CA LEU A 186 4.29 -25.88 0.29
C LEU A 186 3.77 -26.34 -1.07
N ARG A 187 3.20 -27.54 -1.12
CA ARG A 187 2.49 -28.00 -2.32
C ARG A 187 1.05 -27.54 -2.27
N VAL A 188 0.68 -26.73 -3.26
CA VAL A 188 -0.65 -26.19 -3.40
C VAL A 188 -1.30 -26.72 -4.67
N SER A 189 -2.60 -26.93 -4.64
CA SER A 189 -3.35 -27.41 -5.79
C SER A 189 -4.70 -26.71 -5.94
N THR A 190 -5.10 -26.50 -7.18
CA THR A 190 -6.42 -26.01 -7.58
C THR A 190 -7.04 -26.99 -8.57
N ARG A 191 -8.21 -26.67 -9.08
CA ARG A 191 -8.82 -27.44 -10.19
C ARG A 191 -8.06 -27.28 -11.53
N TYR A 192 -7.22 -26.26 -11.66
CA TYR A 192 -6.51 -25.96 -12.89
C TYR A 192 -5.08 -26.46 -12.89
N GLY A 193 -4.47 -26.62 -11.71
CA GLY A 193 -3.07 -27.07 -11.62
C GLY A 193 -2.59 -27.22 -10.19
N SER A 194 -1.29 -27.44 -10.07
CA SER A 194 -0.60 -27.48 -8.78
C SER A 194 0.79 -26.84 -8.90
N ALA A 195 1.25 -26.23 -7.83
CA ALA A 195 2.59 -25.65 -7.71
C ALA A 195 3.26 -26.07 -6.41
N ASP A 196 4.58 -26.16 -6.44
CA ASP A 196 5.42 -26.37 -5.27
C ASP A 196 6.04 -25.02 -4.89
N LEU A 197 5.45 -24.32 -3.91
CA LEU A 197 5.85 -22.99 -3.49
C LEU A 197 6.93 -23.07 -2.43
N ARG A 198 8.09 -22.45 -2.68
CA ARG A 198 9.22 -22.38 -1.75
C ARG A 198 9.07 -21.13 -0.86
N VAL A 199 9.01 -21.34 0.44
CA VAL A 199 8.88 -20.26 1.43
C VAL A 199 10.21 -19.50 1.52
N VAL A 200 10.19 -18.20 1.20
CA VAL A 200 11.36 -17.31 1.29
C VAL A 200 11.28 -16.36 2.48
N ALA A 201 10.07 -16.09 2.98
CA ALA A 201 9.86 -15.27 4.15
C ALA A 201 8.60 -15.67 4.93
N VAL A 202 8.62 -15.37 6.22
CA VAL A 202 7.44 -15.35 7.08
C VAL A 202 7.20 -13.89 7.49
N TYR A 203 5.98 -13.40 7.32
CA TYR A 203 5.60 -12.04 7.67
C TYR A 203 4.48 -12.01 8.71
N ASP A 204 4.44 -10.93 9.49
CA ASP A 204 3.39 -10.59 10.45
C ASP A 204 2.76 -9.26 9.99
N ALA A 205 1.52 -9.31 9.55
CA ALA A 205 0.73 -8.14 9.13
C ALA A 205 -0.13 -7.58 10.27
N GLY A 206 -0.30 -8.34 11.33
CA GLY A 206 -1.16 -8.00 12.46
C GLY A 206 -2.66 -8.10 12.15
N GLY A 207 -3.07 -8.86 11.14
CA GLY A 207 -4.45 -8.92 10.69
C GLY A 207 -4.83 -10.17 9.89
N GLU A 208 -5.84 -10.04 9.04
CA GLU A 208 -6.37 -11.15 8.22
C GLU A 208 -5.35 -11.67 7.21
N GLU A 209 -4.48 -10.81 6.73
CA GLU A 209 -3.40 -11.15 5.79
C GLU A 209 -2.42 -12.20 6.35
N ASP A 210 -2.33 -12.36 7.68
CA ASP A 210 -1.50 -13.41 8.31
C ASP A 210 -1.94 -14.84 7.97
N ALA A 211 -3.17 -15.02 7.51
CA ALA A 211 -3.72 -16.30 7.08
C ALA A 211 -3.58 -16.55 5.56
N GLU A 212 -2.77 -15.75 4.87
CA GLU A 212 -2.60 -15.79 3.42
C GLU A 212 -1.16 -16.15 3.02
N ILE A 213 -1.04 -16.66 1.80
CA ILE A 213 0.22 -16.92 1.12
C ILE A 213 0.35 -15.91 -0.02
N TYR A 214 1.46 -15.18 -0.11
CA TYR A 214 1.75 -14.27 -1.21
C TYR A 214 2.78 -14.90 -2.15
N ALA A 215 2.46 -14.92 -3.43
CA ALA A 215 3.30 -15.49 -4.49
C ALA A 215 3.35 -14.55 -5.72
N PRO A 216 4.33 -14.72 -6.61
CA PRO A 216 4.38 -13.96 -7.85
C PRO A 216 3.09 -14.07 -8.66
N MET A 217 2.69 -12.95 -9.26
CA MET A 217 1.44 -12.81 -10.03
C MET A 217 1.26 -13.96 -11.03
N GLN A 218 2.29 -14.24 -11.84
CA GLN A 218 2.25 -15.25 -12.88
C GLN A 218 1.88 -16.64 -12.33
N THR A 219 2.46 -17.05 -11.21
CA THR A 219 2.19 -18.37 -10.61
C THR A 219 0.73 -18.51 -10.19
N VAL A 220 0.15 -17.44 -9.64
CA VAL A 220 -1.24 -17.49 -9.20
C VAL A 220 -2.22 -17.38 -10.37
N GLN A 221 -1.87 -16.65 -11.42
CA GLN A 221 -2.63 -16.64 -12.68
C GLN A 221 -2.67 -18.04 -13.31
N GLU A 222 -1.54 -18.77 -13.35
CA GLU A 222 -1.50 -20.17 -13.82
C GLU A 222 -2.37 -21.09 -12.94
N LEU A 223 -2.37 -20.90 -11.62
CA LEU A 223 -3.20 -21.67 -10.68
C LEU A 223 -4.69 -21.35 -10.79
N SER A 224 -5.06 -20.20 -11.32
CA SER A 224 -6.46 -19.75 -11.47
C SER A 224 -6.98 -19.76 -12.91
N ASP A 225 -6.13 -20.06 -13.90
CA ASP A 225 -6.43 -20.02 -15.35
C ASP A 225 -6.89 -18.61 -15.80
N THR A 226 -6.12 -17.59 -15.38
CA THR A 226 -6.44 -16.18 -15.61
C THR A 226 -5.27 -15.37 -16.15
N ASP A 227 -4.44 -15.98 -17.00
CA ASP A 227 -3.26 -15.35 -17.58
C ASP A 227 -3.56 -13.99 -18.22
N GLY A 228 -2.85 -12.94 -17.77
CA GLY A 228 -2.99 -11.58 -18.27
C GLY A 228 -4.23 -10.83 -17.79
N TYR A 229 -5.05 -11.44 -16.94
CA TYR A 229 -6.27 -10.86 -16.39
C TYR A 229 -6.13 -10.61 -14.89
N LEU A 230 -6.70 -9.49 -14.44
CA LEU A 230 -6.64 -9.05 -13.04
C LEU A 230 -8.03 -8.71 -12.52
N PRO A 231 -8.40 -9.20 -11.33
CA PRO A 231 -9.64 -8.82 -10.68
C PRO A 231 -9.56 -7.45 -10.02
N SER A 232 -8.38 -7.05 -9.53
CA SER A 232 -8.22 -5.78 -8.83
C SER A 232 -6.80 -5.23 -8.89
N ILE A 233 -6.70 -3.92 -8.70
CA ILE A 233 -5.45 -3.20 -8.53
C ILE A 233 -5.59 -2.33 -7.30
N GLU A 234 -4.66 -2.43 -6.37
CA GLU A 234 -4.55 -1.53 -5.24
C GLU A 234 -3.59 -0.39 -5.56
N VAL A 235 -4.02 0.82 -5.26
CA VAL A 235 -3.28 2.04 -5.56
C VAL A 235 -3.11 2.87 -4.30
N SER A 236 -1.89 3.30 -4.03
CA SER A 236 -1.57 4.30 -3.03
C SER A 236 -1.50 5.68 -3.69
N ALA A 237 -2.40 6.57 -3.31
CA ALA A 237 -2.45 7.91 -3.86
C ALA A 237 -2.43 8.99 -2.77
N LEU A 238 -1.76 10.09 -3.05
CA LEU A 238 -1.76 11.27 -2.18
C LEU A 238 -3.12 11.95 -2.24
N THR A 239 -3.70 12.23 -1.08
CA THR A 239 -4.97 12.96 -0.98
C THR A 239 -4.80 14.48 -1.11
N THR A 240 -3.57 14.96 -0.93
CA THR A 240 -3.21 16.38 -1.08
C THR A 240 -2.15 16.48 -2.17
N PRO A 241 -2.40 17.21 -3.27
CA PRO A 241 -1.38 17.42 -4.29
C PRO A 241 -0.19 18.15 -3.67
N ASP A 242 1.00 17.62 -3.85
CA ASP A 242 2.22 18.39 -3.62
C ASP A 242 2.26 19.49 -4.68
N ASN A 243 2.07 20.76 -4.27
CA ASN A 243 2.20 21.95 -5.11
C ASN A 243 3.65 22.29 -5.34
#